data_dbec0db8440429bb452e60e42dcf66f6
#
_entry.id   dbec0db8440429bb452e60e42dcf66f6
#
_cell.length_a   1.000
_cell.length_b   1.000
_cell.length_c   1.000
_cell.angle_alpha   90.00
_cell.angle_beta   90.00
_cell.angle_gamma   90.00
#
_symmetry.space_group_name_H-M   'P 1'
#
loop_
_entity.id
_entity.type
_entity.pdbx_description
1 polymer ?
#
loop_
_entity_poly.entity_id
_entity_poly.type
_entity_poly.pdbx_seq_one_letter_code
_entity_poly.pdbx_strand_id
1 'polypeptide(L)'
;MILKVTLPLVALALLASLFLFSREIDPEDAIPYADVEIADRLAQPRMTGAGFSTVTSDGATLTLSADTAAPSEGGGRVTGLKGELSSPDGFRTEVSAASGQLDHTAGRLVLDSGVRIATSTGYEVTTDRLTLGLDRSFMESGGAVLATAPMGQLEAGGLRMDVTGDGKNHLLVFNKGVRLIYQPNH
;
A
#
# COMPACT_ATOMS: atom_id res chain seq x y z
N MET A 1 23.67 -70.06 35.61
CA MET A 1 23.39 -68.77 36.25
C MET A 1 23.98 -67.56 35.49
N ILE A 2 24.98 -67.76 34.69
CA ILE A 2 25.71 -66.68 33.94
C ILE A 2 24.81 -66.03 32.86
N LEU A 3 23.99 -66.80 32.15
CA LEU A 3 23.15 -66.31 31.07
C LEU A 3 22.07 -65.29 31.50
N LYS A 4 21.63 -65.34 32.76
CA LYS A 4 20.64 -64.39 33.31
C LYS A 4 21.22 -62.99 33.59
N VAL A 5 22.56 -62.88 33.70
CA VAL A 5 23.24 -61.63 33.92
C VAL A 5 23.85 -61.05 32.64
N THR A 6 24.27 -61.94 31.71
CA THR A 6 24.86 -61.48 30.44
C THR A 6 23.82 -60.87 29.49
N LEU A 7 22.59 -61.34 29.46
CA LEU A 7 21.55 -60.87 28.56
C LEU A 7 21.16 -59.39 28.85
N PRO A 8 20.91 -58.98 30.07
CA PRO A 8 20.63 -57.58 30.34
C PRO A 8 21.86 -56.64 30.15
N LEU A 9 23.08 -57.17 30.35
CA LEU A 9 24.33 -56.42 30.13
C LEU A 9 24.56 -56.17 28.62
N VAL A 10 24.30 -57.12 27.77
CA VAL A 10 24.35 -56.96 26.30
C VAL A 10 23.28 -55.99 25.80
N ALA A 11 22.08 -56.08 26.37
CA ALA A 11 21.01 -55.12 26.02
C ALA A 11 21.35 -53.68 26.42
N LEU A 12 21.99 -53.50 27.58
CA LEU A 12 22.41 -52.19 28.05
C LEU A 12 23.58 -51.63 27.23
N ALA A 13 24.51 -52.49 26.78
CA ALA A 13 25.60 -52.11 25.86
C ALA A 13 25.07 -51.72 24.47
N LEU A 14 24.04 -52.41 23.94
CA LEU A 14 23.39 -52.07 22.70
C LEU A 14 22.62 -50.73 22.80
N LEU A 15 21.93 -50.48 23.90
CA LEU A 15 21.26 -49.22 24.17
C LEU A 15 22.25 -48.07 24.28
N ALA A 16 23.36 -48.27 24.97
CA ALA A 16 24.44 -47.28 25.11
C ALA A 16 25.09 -46.98 23.75
N SER A 17 25.31 -47.99 22.90
CA SER A 17 25.86 -47.75 21.56
C SER A 17 24.88 -46.98 20.66
N LEU A 18 23.57 -47.20 20.77
CA LEU A 18 22.54 -46.45 20.04
C LEU A 18 22.55 -44.97 20.46
N PHE A 19 22.74 -44.67 21.77
CA PHE A 19 22.90 -43.28 22.23
C PHE A 19 24.20 -42.66 21.77
N LEU A 20 25.30 -43.39 21.68
CA LEU A 20 26.59 -42.89 21.19
C LEU A 20 26.58 -42.62 19.68
N PHE A 21 25.75 -43.33 18.91
CA PHE A 21 25.56 -43.15 17.46
C PHE A 21 24.38 -42.22 17.10
N SER A 22 23.60 -41.77 18.10
CA SER A 22 22.64 -40.70 17.90
C SER A 22 23.41 -39.43 17.60
N ARG A 23 23.62 -39.13 16.32
CA ARG A 23 24.09 -37.81 15.90
C ARG A 23 23.08 -36.80 16.43
N GLU A 24 23.54 -35.86 17.21
CA GLU A 24 22.83 -34.61 17.38
C GLU A 24 22.59 -34.08 15.98
N ILE A 25 21.33 -34.01 15.57
CA ILE A 25 20.92 -33.25 14.41
C ILE A 25 21.11 -31.82 14.86
N ASP A 26 22.21 -31.22 14.44
CA ASP A 26 22.46 -29.81 14.66
C ASP A 26 21.37 -29.03 13.92
N PRO A 27 20.45 -28.36 14.60
CA PRO A 27 19.40 -27.60 13.92
C PRO A 27 19.96 -26.48 13.03
N GLU A 28 21.25 -26.13 13.20
CA GLU A 28 21.95 -25.16 12.37
C GLU A 28 22.34 -25.71 10.98
N ASP A 29 22.47 -27.03 10.80
CA ASP A 29 22.78 -27.63 9.50
C ASP A 29 21.53 -27.86 8.61
N ALA A 30 20.32 -27.63 9.15
CA ALA A 30 19.10 -28.08 8.48
C ALA A 30 18.56 -27.10 7.45
N ILE A 31 18.92 -25.79 7.42
CA ILE A 31 18.39 -24.86 6.41
C ILE A 31 19.35 -23.68 6.14
N PRO A 32 20.36 -23.80 5.29
CA PRO A 32 21.21 -22.66 4.89
C PRO A 32 20.46 -21.59 4.09
N TYR A 33 19.21 -21.88 3.63
CA TYR A 33 18.39 -20.92 2.87
C TYR A 33 17.46 -20.06 3.74
N ALA A 34 17.14 -20.48 4.96
CA ALA A 34 16.20 -19.76 5.81
C ALA A 34 16.82 -18.49 6.43
N ASP A 35 18.09 -18.55 6.80
CA ASP A 35 18.75 -17.43 7.48
C ASP A 35 19.02 -16.23 6.58
N VAL A 36 19.35 -16.47 5.31
CA VAL A 36 19.57 -15.41 4.33
C VAL A 36 18.24 -14.72 3.97
N GLU A 37 17.15 -15.50 3.84
CA GLU A 37 15.83 -14.96 3.50
C GLU A 37 15.19 -14.21 4.68
N ILE A 38 15.43 -14.68 5.91
CA ILE A 38 14.97 -14.00 7.14
C ILE A 38 15.77 -12.71 7.37
N ALA A 39 17.08 -12.72 7.18
CA ALA A 39 17.94 -11.53 7.32
C ALA A 39 17.58 -10.47 6.27
N ASP A 40 17.28 -10.85 5.03
CA ASP A 40 16.89 -9.93 3.97
C ASP A 40 15.47 -9.35 4.22
N ARG A 41 14.54 -10.16 4.74
CA ARG A 41 13.19 -9.71 5.15
C ARG A 41 13.23 -8.79 6.37
N LEU A 42 14.14 -9.01 7.30
CA LEU A 42 14.35 -8.13 8.46
C LEU A 42 15.05 -6.82 8.08
N ALA A 43 15.95 -6.88 7.08
CA ALA A 43 16.64 -5.69 6.57
C ALA A 43 15.73 -4.80 5.71
N GLN A 44 14.69 -5.38 5.07
CA GLN A 44 13.73 -4.66 4.24
C GLN A 44 12.30 -5.14 4.53
N PRO A 45 11.70 -4.73 5.66
CA PRO A 45 10.34 -5.12 5.98
C PRO A 45 9.39 -4.67 4.87
N ARG A 46 8.70 -5.63 4.27
CA ARG A 46 7.76 -5.41 3.17
C ARG A 46 6.51 -6.24 3.40
N MET A 47 5.36 -5.59 3.25
CA MET A 47 4.06 -6.25 3.23
C MET A 47 3.62 -6.43 1.79
N THR A 48 3.10 -7.61 1.45
CA THR A 48 2.48 -7.91 0.16
C THR A 48 0.97 -7.99 0.34
N GLY A 49 0.20 -7.43 -0.60
CA GLY A 49 -1.26 -7.42 -0.52
C GLY A 49 -1.77 -6.62 0.68
N ALA A 50 -1.13 -5.47 0.96
CA ALA A 50 -1.54 -4.61 2.07
C ALA A 50 -2.95 -4.06 1.83
N GLY A 51 -3.81 -4.12 2.84
CA GLY A 51 -5.18 -3.59 2.80
C GLY A 51 -5.53 -2.86 4.09
N PHE A 52 -6.32 -1.80 3.95
CA PHE A 52 -6.84 -1.00 5.03
C PHE A 52 -8.28 -0.59 4.73
N SER A 53 -9.16 -0.66 5.70
CA SER A 53 -10.53 -0.16 5.58
C SER A 53 -10.94 0.55 6.85
N THR A 54 -11.64 1.67 6.69
CA THR A 54 -12.14 2.48 7.81
C THR A 54 -13.43 3.20 7.41
N VAL A 55 -14.17 3.66 8.40
CA VAL A 55 -15.33 4.53 8.22
C VAL A 55 -14.96 5.92 8.71
N THR A 56 -15.20 6.93 7.87
CA THR A 56 -14.94 8.33 8.18
C THR A 56 -16.03 8.90 9.09
N SER A 57 -15.79 10.06 9.69
CA SER A 57 -16.73 10.69 10.64
C SER A 57 -18.08 11.07 10.00
N ASP A 58 -18.14 11.23 8.71
CA ASP A 58 -19.34 11.48 7.90
C ASP A 58 -20.02 10.19 7.41
N GLY A 59 -19.53 9.02 7.85
CA GLY A 59 -20.12 7.72 7.54
C GLY A 59 -19.67 7.11 6.20
N ALA A 60 -18.75 7.74 5.47
CA ALA A 60 -18.21 7.16 4.25
C ALA A 60 -17.21 6.03 4.57
N THR A 61 -17.20 4.98 3.75
CA THR A 61 -16.25 3.87 3.85
C THR A 61 -15.06 4.15 2.93
N LEU A 62 -13.87 4.20 3.52
CA LEU A 62 -12.60 4.28 2.81
C LEU A 62 -11.94 2.91 2.81
N THR A 63 -11.66 2.37 1.63
CA THR A 63 -10.90 1.14 1.43
C THR A 63 -9.66 1.45 0.63
N LEU A 64 -8.49 1.04 1.14
CA LEU A 64 -7.21 1.17 0.47
C LEU A 64 -6.59 -0.21 0.30
N SER A 65 -5.97 -0.46 -0.84
CA SER A 65 -5.18 -1.66 -1.11
C SER A 65 -3.91 -1.30 -1.86
N ALA A 66 -2.86 -2.10 -1.66
CA ALA A 66 -1.60 -1.94 -2.37
C ALA A 66 -0.96 -3.32 -2.62
N ASP A 67 -0.28 -3.46 -3.75
CA ASP A 67 0.45 -4.67 -4.08
C ASP A 67 1.59 -4.91 -3.09
N THR A 68 2.31 -3.85 -2.75
CA THR A 68 3.33 -3.87 -1.69
C THR A 68 3.30 -2.60 -0.85
N ALA A 69 3.65 -2.74 0.43
CA ALA A 69 3.90 -1.63 1.34
C ALA A 69 5.21 -1.87 2.10
N ALA A 70 6.02 -0.84 2.22
CA ALA A 70 7.29 -0.87 2.95
C ALA A 70 7.48 0.42 3.73
N PRO A 71 8.05 0.38 4.94
CA PRO A 71 8.46 1.58 5.65
C PRO A 71 9.55 2.32 4.85
N SER A 72 9.55 3.63 4.98
CA SER A 72 10.60 4.51 4.48
C SER A 72 10.93 5.57 5.52
N GLU A 73 12.05 6.27 5.36
CA GLU A 73 12.44 7.32 6.28
C GLU A 73 11.33 8.39 6.39
N GLY A 74 10.81 8.57 7.61
CA GLY A 74 9.73 9.50 7.90
C GLY A 74 8.32 9.06 7.46
N GLY A 75 8.13 7.82 6.99
CA GLY A 75 6.80 7.38 6.56
C GLY A 75 6.75 6.00 5.92
N GLY A 76 6.11 5.89 4.75
CA GLY A 76 5.93 4.63 4.04
C GLY A 76 5.88 4.80 2.53
N ARG A 77 6.20 3.73 1.82
CA ARG A 77 6.09 3.63 0.36
C ARG A 77 5.17 2.47 0.00
N VAL A 78 4.33 2.68 -0.99
CA VAL A 78 3.43 1.65 -1.53
C VAL A 78 3.57 1.57 -3.05
N THR A 79 3.27 0.39 -3.61
CA THR A 79 3.16 0.19 -5.06
C THR A 79 1.80 -0.41 -5.38
N GLY A 80 1.28 -0.12 -6.56
CA GLY A 80 -0.02 -0.61 -7.01
C GLY A 80 -1.17 -0.13 -6.11
N LEU A 81 -1.14 1.16 -5.71
CA LEU A 81 -2.16 1.73 -4.82
C LEU A 81 -3.52 1.80 -5.53
N LYS A 82 -4.54 1.32 -4.84
CA LYS A 82 -5.95 1.50 -5.18
C LYS A 82 -6.70 1.95 -3.93
N GLY A 83 -7.53 2.97 -4.08
CA GLY A 83 -8.39 3.48 -3.02
C GLY A 83 -9.82 3.60 -3.53
N GLU A 84 -10.78 3.32 -2.68
CA GLU A 84 -12.20 3.53 -2.92
C GLU A 84 -12.80 4.24 -1.71
N LEU A 85 -13.49 5.33 -1.98
CA LEU A 85 -14.30 6.05 -1.01
C LEU A 85 -15.77 5.91 -1.42
N SER A 86 -16.57 5.27 -0.59
CA SER A 86 -18.01 5.08 -0.79
C SER A 86 -18.79 5.85 0.26
N SER A 87 -19.55 6.85 -0.17
CA SER A 87 -20.41 7.66 0.70
C SER A 87 -21.75 6.96 0.97
N PRO A 88 -22.44 7.27 2.09
CA PRO A 88 -23.71 6.66 2.45
C PRO A 88 -24.84 6.92 1.43
N ASP A 89 -24.75 8.00 0.67
CA ASP A 89 -25.67 8.38 -0.41
C ASP A 89 -25.44 7.61 -1.73
N GLY A 90 -24.45 6.71 -1.75
CA GLY A 90 -24.09 5.89 -2.91
C GLY A 90 -23.09 6.53 -3.87
N PHE A 91 -22.58 7.74 -3.58
CA PHE A 91 -21.49 8.32 -4.34
C PHE A 91 -20.19 7.56 -4.08
N ARG A 92 -19.46 7.23 -5.16
CA ARG A 92 -18.21 6.50 -5.09
C ARG A 92 -17.11 7.25 -5.82
N THR A 93 -15.94 7.28 -5.19
CA THR A 93 -14.69 7.81 -5.78
C THR A 93 -13.63 6.72 -5.72
N GLU A 94 -13.03 6.43 -6.85
CA GLU A 94 -11.90 5.51 -6.98
C GLU A 94 -10.63 6.30 -7.27
N VAL A 95 -9.52 5.90 -6.65
CA VAL A 95 -8.19 6.47 -6.86
C VAL A 95 -7.22 5.34 -7.13
N SER A 96 -6.38 5.47 -8.14
CA SER A 96 -5.30 4.52 -8.40
C SER A 96 -4.02 5.25 -8.78
N ALA A 97 -2.87 4.64 -8.42
CA ALA A 97 -1.53 5.12 -8.77
C ALA A 97 -0.55 3.94 -8.77
N ALA A 98 0.47 3.98 -9.63
CA ALA A 98 1.48 2.93 -9.65
C ALA A 98 2.35 2.95 -8.38
N SER A 99 2.57 4.12 -7.78
CA SER A 99 3.30 4.26 -6.52
C SER A 99 2.75 5.39 -5.65
N GLY A 100 2.97 5.28 -4.34
CA GLY A 100 2.65 6.31 -3.36
C GLY A 100 3.74 6.38 -2.29
N GLN A 101 4.03 7.59 -1.85
CA GLN A 101 4.96 7.86 -0.76
C GLN A 101 4.29 8.74 0.29
N LEU A 102 4.18 8.19 1.48
CA LEU A 102 3.70 8.89 2.67
C LEU A 102 4.90 9.50 3.41
N ASP A 103 4.84 10.79 3.69
CA ASP A 103 5.84 11.52 4.46
C ASP A 103 5.13 12.21 5.64
N HIS A 104 5.25 11.60 6.82
CA HIS A 104 4.66 12.15 8.05
C HIS A 104 5.35 13.44 8.50
N THR A 105 6.65 13.57 8.24
CA THR A 105 7.43 14.75 8.63
C THR A 105 7.01 15.97 7.82
N ALA A 106 6.81 15.78 6.52
CA ALA A 106 6.33 16.83 5.63
C ALA A 106 4.79 16.94 5.61
N GLY A 107 4.06 16.05 6.28
CA GLY A 107 2.61 16.05 6.36
C GLY A 107 1.93 15.85 5.00
N ARG A 108 2.49 15.02 4.12
CA ARG A 108 1.98 14.85 2.76
C ARG A 108 2.03 13.42 2.25
N LEU A 109 1.11 13.13 1.34
CA LEU A 109 1.09 11.93 0.52
C LEU A 109 1.37 12.32 -0.93
N VAL A 110 2.34 11.69 -1.56
CA VAL A 110 2.66 11.87 -2.98
C VAL A 110 2.28 10.60 -3.72
N LEU A 111 1.42 10.72 -4.71
CA LEU A 111 1.06 9.66 -5.65
C LEU A 111 1.78 9.92 -6.97
N ASP A 112 2.38 8.89 -7.55
CA ASP A 112 3.19 8.99 -8.76
C ASP A 112 2.83 7.91 -9.78
N SER A 113 3.14 8.23 -11.05
CA SER A 113 3.09 7.31 -12.18
C SER A 113 1.66 6.87 -12.53
N GLY A 114 0.95 7.75 -13.21
CA GLY A 114 -0.38 7.47 -13.73
C GLY A 114 -1.46 7.50 -12.64
N VAL A 115 -1.57 8.62 -11.95
CA VAL A 115 -2.66 8.85 -10.99
C VAL A 115 -3.97 9.00 -11.74
N ARG A 116 -4.96 8.20 -11.38
CA ARG A 116 -6.32 8.26 -11.91
C ARG A 116 -7.31 8.37 -10.76
N ILE A 117 -8.19 9.35 -10.85
CA ILE A 117 -9.34 9.53 -9.96
C ILE A 117 -10.60 9.41 -10.81
N ALA A 118 -11.52 8.54 -10.42
CA ALA A 118 -12.79 8.35 -11.12
C ALA A 118 -13.95 8.41 -10.12
N THR A 119 -15.09 8.95 -10.56
CA THR A 119 -16.31 9.02 -9.75
C THR A 119 -17.44 8.24 -10.38
N SER A 120 -18.39 7.77 -9.57
CA SER A 120 -19.60 7.09 -10.03
C SER A 120 -20.50 7.95 -10.93
N THR A 121 -20.30 9.26 -10.94
CA THR A 121 -21.02 10.24 -11.78
C THR A 121 -20.36 10.48 -13.13
N GLY A 122 -19.29 9.74 -13.46
CA GLY A 122 -18.62 9.79 -14.76
C GLY A 122 -17.57 10.90 -14.90
N TYR A 123 -17.11 11.47 -13.80
CA TYR A 123 -15.93 12.34 -13.80
C TYR A 123 -14.67 11.51 -13.64
N GLU A 124 -13.68 11.79 -14.46
CA GLU A 124 -12.36 11.15 -14.41
C GLU A 124 -11.28 12.21 -14.52
N VAL A 125 -10.26 12.11 -13.67
CA VAL A 125 -9.07 12.99 -13.67
C VAL A 125 -7.82 12.12 -13.74
N THR A 126 -6.94 12.42 -14.66
CA THR A 126 -5.64 11.75 -14.80
C THR A 126 -4.50 12.75 -14.76
N THR A 127 -3.43 12.38 -14.08
CA THR A 127 -2.18 13.15 -13.99
C THR A 127 -1.02 12.22 -13.68
N ASP A 128 0.20 12.63 -13.95
CA ASP A 128 1.39 11.81 -13.62
C ASP A 128 1.71 11.82 -12.13
N ARG A 129 1.47 12.94 -11.45
CA ARG A 129 1.76 13.12 -10.03
C ARG A 129 0.68 13.92 -9.34
N LEU A 130 0.33 13.48 -8.13
CA LEU A 130 -0.60 14.17 -7.24
C LEU A 130 -0.04 14.23 -5.83
N THR A 131 0.01 15.42 -5.24
CA THR A 131 0.40 15.64 -3.85
C THR A 131 -0.81 16.06 -3.03
N LEU A 132 -1.02 15.40 -1.90
CA LEU A 132 -2.12 15.67 -0.97
C LEU A 132 -1.57 16.01 0.41
N GLY A 133 -2.14 17.01 1.08
CA GLY A 133 -1.91 17.26 2.50
C GLY A 133 -2.59 16.20 3.36
N LEU A 134 -1.89 15.66 4.36
CA LEU A 134 -2.47 14.66 5.28
C LEU A 134 -3.57 15.25 6.17
N ASP A 135 -3.54 16.55 6.37
CA ASP A 135 -4.57 17.33 7.05
C ASP A 135 -5.78 17.66 6.14
N ARG A 136 -5.75 17.17 4.89
CA ARG A 136 -6.75 17.45 3.84
C ARG A 136 -6.84 18.91 3.43
N SER A 137 -5.85 19.72 3.73
CA SER A 137 -5.86 21.18 3.46
C SER A 137 -5.68 21.51 1.98
N PHE A 138 -4.98 20.65 1.23
CA PHE A 138 -4.72 20.87 -0.19
C PHE A 138 -4.54 19.56 -0.99
N MET A 139 -4.73 19.69 -2.30
CA MET A 139 -4.35 18.73 -3.32
C MET A 139 -3.76 19.48 -4.51
N GLU A 140 -2.63 19.03 -5.04
CA GLU A 140 -1.94 19.68 -6.16
C GLU A 140 -1.37 18.65 -7.13
N SER A 141 -1.58 18.87 -8.44
CA SER A 141 -0.92 18.08 -9.47
C SER A 141 0.52 18.56 -9.70
N GLY A 142 1.44 17.61 -9.90
CA GLY A 142 2.84 17.92 -10.25
C GLY A 142 3.05 18.31 -11.70
N GLY A 143 2.00 18.28 -12.55
CA GLY A 143 2.09 18.53 -13.98
C GLY A 143 0.73 18.56 -14.65
N ALA A 144 0.70 18.27 -15.95
CA ALA A 144 -0.51 18.28 -16.75
C ALA A 144 -1.61 17.38 -16.19
N VAL A 145 -2.83 17.83 -16.36
CA VAL A 145 -4.06 17.18 -15.91
C VAL A 145 -5.01 17.07 -17.08
N LEU A 146 -5.56 15.89 -17.27
CA LEU A 146 -6.69 15.63 -18.15
C LEU A 146 -7.89 15.30 -17.28
N ALA A 147 -8.95 16.10 -17.39
CA ALA A 147 -10.23 15.84 -16.73
C ALA A 147 -11.30 15.56 -17.78
N THR A 148 -12.00 14.45 -17.63
CA THR A 148 -13.11 14.05 -18.48
C THR A 148 -14.39 14.07 -17.65
N ALA A 149 -15.46 14.60 -18.23
CA ALA A 149 -16.79 14.68 -17.64
C ALA A 149 -17.84 14.31 -18.67
N PRO A 150 -19.06 13.96 -18.28
CA PRO A 150 -20.15 13.66 -19.22
C PRO A 150 -20.43 14.78 -20.23
N MET A 151 -20.11 16.02 -19.89
CA MET A 151 -20.34 17.21 -20.71
C MET A 151 -19.11 17.67 -21.51
N GLY A 152 -17.96 17.00 -21.40
CA GLY A 152 -16.76 17.41 -22.13
C GLY A 152 -15.44 17.02 -21.48
N GLN A 153 -14.37 17.60 -21.99
CA GLN A 153 -13.01 17.32 -21.60
C GLN A 153 -12.25 18.61 -21.30
N LEU A 154 -11.46 18.61 -20.25
CA LEU A 154 -10.63 19.73 -19.81
C LEU A 154 -9.17 19.26 -19.74
N GLU A 155 -8.28 20.00 -20.40
CA GLU A 155 -6.82 19.87 -20.30
C GLU A 155 -6.27 21.07 -19.58
N ALA A 156 -5.36 20.87 -18.63
CA ALA A 156 -4.69 21.96 -17.92
C ALA A 156 -3.22 21.59 -17.65
N GLY A 157 -2.35 22.58 -17.55
CA GLY A 157 -0.95 22.36 -17.17
C GLY A 157 -0.77 22.11 -15.67
N GLY A 158 -1.81 22.31 -14.87
CA GLY A 158 -1.83 22.02 -13.44
C GLY A 158 -3.21 22.15 -12.82
N LEU A 159 -3.37 21.49 -11.68
CA LEU A 159 -4.56 21.51 -10.83
C LEU A 159 -4.12 21.79 -9.40
N ARG A 160 -4.86 22.66 -8.69
CA ARG A 160 -4.74 22.85 -7.26
C ARG A 160 -6.13 22.93 -6.64
N MET A 161 -6.31 22.21 -5.57
CA MET A 161 -7.48 22.32 -4.71
C MET A 161 -7.01 22.74 -3.31
N ASP A 162 -7.61 23.78 -2.78
CA ASP A 162 -7.40 24.24 -1.41
C ASP A 162 -8.72 24.11 -0.64
N VAL A 163 -8.63 23.64 0.60
CA VAL A 163 -9.76 23.54 1.51
C VAL A 163 -9.64 24.70 2.50
N THR A 164 -10.67 25.56 2.56
CA THR A 164 -10.64 26.79 3.37
C THR A 164 -11.65 26.70 4.51
N GLY A 165 -11.29 27.23 5.67
CA GLY A 165 -12.17 27.32 6.84
C GLY A 165 -12.35 25.98 7.55
N ASP A 166 -13.58 25.66 7.91
CA ASP A 166 -13.99 24.48 8.68
C ASP A 166 -14.12 23.18 7.84
N GLY A 167 -13.41 23.12 6.70
CA GLY A 167 -13.41 21.96 5.81
C GLY A 167 -14.62 21.88 4.86
N LYS A 168 -15.44 22.92 4.79
CA LYS A 168 -16.67 22.95 3.97
C LYS A 168 -16.50 23.63 2.62
N ASN A 169 -15.50 24.48 2.48
CA ASN A 169 -15.27 25.22 1.25
C ASN A 169 -14.07 24.64 0.51
N HIS A 170 -14.31 24.19 -0.72
CA HIS A 170 -13.29 23.66 -1.61
C HIS A 170 -13.12 24.60 -2.80
N LEU A 171 -11.91 25.15 -3.00
CA LEU A 171 -11.56 25.92 -4.16
C LEU A 171 -10.70 25.07 -5.09
N LEU A 172 -11.24 24.72 -6.26
CA LEU A 172 -10.53 23.99 -7.30
C LEU A 172 -10.09 24.96 -8.40
N VAL A 173 -8.80 25.02 -8.68
CA VAL A 173 -8.20 25.90 -9.68
C VAL A 173 -7.42 25.07 -10.69
N PHE A 174 -7.78 25.19 -11.96
CA PHE A 174 -6.95 24.73 -13.08
C PHE A 174 -6.09 25.89 -13.59
N ASN A 175 -4.82 25.62 -13.85
CA ASN A 175 -3.84 26.66 -14.22
C ASN A 175 -2.85 26.20 -15.29
N LYS A 176 -1.89 27.07 -15.65
CA LYS A 176 -0.83 26.81 -16.63
C LYS A 176 -1.33 26.43 -18.02
N GLY A 177 -2.32 27.20 -18.50
CA GLY A 177 -2.96 26.95 -19.80
C GLY A 177 -4.10 25.94 -19.64
N VAL A 178 -5.33 26.41 -19.81
CA VAL A 178 -6.55 25.59 -19.65
C VAL A 178 -7.28 25.56 -20.99
N ARG A 179 -7.61 24.35 -21.45
CA ARG A 179 -8.40 24.11 -22.65
C ARG A 179 -9.63 23.29 -22.27
N LEU A 180 -10.79 23.80 -22.54
CA LEU A 180 -12.07 23.11 -22.35
C LEU A 180 -12.70 22.81 -23.71
N ILE A 181 -13.06 21.55 -23.93
CA ILE A 181 -13.84 21.08 -25.07
C ILE A 181 -15.19 20.67 -24.52
N TYR A 182 -16.21 21.44 -24.84
CA TYR A 182 -17.59 21.15 -24.41
C TYR A 182 -18.30 20.31 -25.47
N GLN A 183 -18.91 19.20 -25.05
CA GLN A 183 -19.68 18.30 -25.89
C GLN A 183 -21.08 18.14 -25.24
N PRO A 184 -22.07 18.90 -25.66
CA PRO A 184 -23.43 18.75 -25.10
C PRO A 184 -23.96 17.36 -25.44
N ASN A 185 -24.46 16.66 -24.44
CA ASN A 185 -25.25 15.44 -24.66
C ASN A 185 -26.61 15.87 -25.30
N HIS A 186 -26.91 15.30 -26.45
CA HIS A 186 -28.22 15.41 -27.08
C HIS A 186 -29.19 14.38 -26.54
#